data_bf0b2f4a0bdfa53d02d5076e36c25a7c
#
_entry.id   bf0b2f4a0bdfa53d02d5076e36c25a7c
#
_cell.length_a   1.000
_cell.length_b   1.000
_cell.length_c   1.000
_cell.angle_alpha   90.00
_cell.angle_beta   90.00
_cell.angle_gamma   90.00
#
_symmetry.space_group_name_H-M   'P 1'
#
loop_
_entity.id
_entity.type
_entity.pdbx_description
1 polymer ?
#
loop_
_entity_poly.entity_id
_entity_poly.type
_entity_poly.pdbx_seq_one_letter_code
_entity_poly.pdbx_strand_id
1 'polypeptide(L)'
;MIKCQNLSFAYEPDTEVLRNITLKIKTGERVGIIGANGAGKSTLLRILLGLEKDYRGVVSVGGMEVVKKNYPAIRKAAGYMFQDSENQLFMPTAREDVSFALINYGYDEEYVAEKTNEALQTVGILDIADKPTWKMSGGEKKLVCIAVMLATEPEIVIMDEPTNSLDPYNRNQLIETINSLDKTAIIASHDLDMVLDTCDRAVLLSNGEIVADGSARDILTDKELLERHRLLLPLSCR
;
A
#
# COMPACT_ATOMS: atom_id res chain seq x y z
N MET A 1 4.05 -14.35 0.45
CA MET A 1 4.84 -14.25 -0.80
C MET A 1 3.96 -13.73 -1.92
N ILE A 2 4.46 -12.79 -2.73
CA ILE A 2 3.77 -12.26 -3.92
C ILE A 2 4.61 -12.57 -5.15
N LYS A 3 3.95 -12.88 -6.27
CA LYS A 3 4.63 -13.21 -7.51
C LYS A 3 3.85 -12.70 -8.72
N CYS A 4 4.53 -11.97 -9.58
CA CYS A 4 4.08 -11.63 -10.93
C CYS A 4 5.00 -12.30 -11.94
N GLN A 5 4.46 -12.89 -12.99
CA GLN A 5 5.22 -13.49 -14.09
C GLN A 5 4.66 -12.98 -15.41
N ASN A 6 5.49 -12.26 -16.15
CA ASN A 6 5.18 -11.69 -17.47
C ASN A 6 3.84 -10.91 -17.47
N LEU A 7 3.59 -10.16 -16.37
CA LEU A 7 2.36 -9.39 -16.21
C LEU A 7 2.36 -8.21 -17.17
N SER A 8 1.34 -8.15 -18.03
CA SER A 8 1.05 -6.97 -18.87
C SER A 8 -0.41 -6.58 -18.72
N PHE A 9 -0.67 -5.28 -18.73
CA PHE A 9 -2.01 -4.73 -18.56
C PHE A 9 -2.20 -3.43 -19.34
N ALA A 10 -3.40 -3.25 -19.87
CA ALA A 10 -3.85 -2.03 -20.54
C ALA A 10 -5.30 -1.72 -20.14
N TYR A 11 -5.62 -0.44 -19.89
CA TYR A 11 -7.00 0.00 -19.71
C TYR A 11 -7.74 0.10 -21.06
N GLU A 12 -7.01 0.45 -22.11
CA GLU A 12 -7.50 0.53 -23.50
C GLU A 12 -6.59 -0.32 -24.38
N PRO A 13 -7.11 -0.92 -25.48
CA PRO A 13 -6.38 -1.90 -26.27
C PRO A 13 -4.98 -1.49 -26.74
N ASP A 14 -4.78 -0.20 -27.02
CA ASP A 14 -3.52 0.32 -27.58
C ASP A 14 -2.62 1.04 -26.57
N THR A 15 -3.00 1.03 -25.27
CA THR A 15 -2.28 1.78 -24.24
C THR A 15 -1.85 0.85 -23.09
N GLU A 16 -0.77 0.11 -23.29
CA GLU A 16 -0.18 -0.72 -22.20
C GLU A 16 0.37 0.16 -21.07
N VAL A 17 -0.17 -0.07 -19.87
CA VAL A 17 0.25 0.59 -18.62
C VAL A 17 1.31 -0.24 -17.88
N LEU A 18 1.22 -1.57 -17.97
CA LEU A 18 2.24 -2.48 -17.45
C LEU A 18 2.70 -3.40 -18.59
N ARG A 19 4.01 -3.60 -18.67
CA ARG A 19 4.67 -4.35 -19.76
C ARG A 19 5.61 -5.39 -19.19
N ASN A 20 5.25 -6.66 -19.33
CA ASN A 20 6.10 -7.81 -18.99
C ASN A 20 6.70 -7.74 -17.56
N ILE A 21 5.93 -7.31 -16.58
CA ILE A 21 6.37 -7.22 -15.19
C ILE A 21 6.62 -8.61 -14.63
N THR A 22 7.85 -8.88 -14.21
CA THR A 22 8.22 -10.08 -13.47
C THR A 22 8.81 -9.66 -12.13
N LEU A 23 8.08 -9.95 -11.04
CA LEU A 23 8.40 -9.51 -9.68
C LEU A 23 8.11 -10.63 -8.69
N LYS A 24 9.01 -10.81 -7.72
CA LYS A 24 8.80 -11.73 -6.60
C LYS A 24 9.12 -11.01 -5.29
N ILE A 25 8.15 -11.00 -4.36
CA ILE A 25 8.30 -10.43 -3.02
C ILE A 25 8.16 -11.57 -2.01
N LYS A 26 9.14 -11.69 -1.11
CA LYS A 26 9.16 -12.73 -0.07
C LYS A 26 8.27 -12.31 1.11
N THR A 27 7.86 -13.27 1.92
CA THR A 27 7.18 -13.01 3.20
C THR A 27 8.14 -12.26 4.13
N GLY A 28 7.64 -11.23 4.81
CA GLY A 28 8.40 -10.37 5.70
C GLY A 28 9.22 -9.28 5.00
N GLU A 29 9.27 -9.25 3.66
CA GLU A 29 10.02 -8.25 2.91
C GLU A 29 9.23 -6.93 2.82
N ARG A 30 9.91 -5.79 3.01
CA ARG A 30 9.34 -4.45 2.80
C ARG A 30 9.90 -3.87 1.50
N VAL A 31 9.01 -3.68 0.51
CA VAL A 31 9.38 -3.29 -0.85
C VAL A 31 8.73 -1.98 -1.24
N GLY A 32 9.54 -0.99 -1.58
CA GLY A 32 9.10 0.26 -2.19
C GLY A 32 8.94 0.12 -3.71
N ILE A 33 7.76 0.40 -4.24
CA ILE A 33 7.54 0.55 -5.68
C ILE A 33 7.63 2.04 -6.01
N ILE A 34 8.74 2.43 -6.63
CA ILE A 34 9.02 3.84 -6.95
C ILE A 34 8.90 4.10 -8.44
N GLY A 35 8.72 5.34 -8.83
CA GLY A 35 8.60 5.75 -10.22
C GLY A 35 7.81 7.04 -10.37
N ALA A 36 7.94 7.68 -11.52
CA ALA A 36 7.21 8.90 -11.85
C ALA A 36 5.68 8.69 -11.86
N ASN A 37 4.92 9.78 -11.85
CA ASN A 37 3.47 9.71 -12.02
C ASN A 37 3.14 9.07 -13.37
N GLY A 38 2.16 8.16 -13.39
CA GLY A 38 1.79 7.40 -14.57
C GLY A 38 2.70 6.21 -14.90
N ALA A 39 3.70 5.88 -14.07
CA ALA A 39 4.57 4.72 -14.31
C ALA A 39 3.88 3.35 -14.18
N GLY A 40 2.65 3.30 -13.62
CA GLY A 40 1.89 2.07 -13.44
C GLY A 40 1.86 1.53 -12.00
N LYS A 41 2.40 2.28 -11.01
CA LYS A 41 2.49 1.85 -9.60
C LYS A 41 1.13 1.41 -9.03
N SER A 42 0.14 2.32 -8.99
CA SER A 42 -1.20 2.02 -8.46
C SER A 42 -1.91 0.91 -9.24
N THR A 43 -1.70 0.84 -10.56
CA THR A 43 -2.25 -0.22 -11.41
C THR A 43 -1.70 -1.58 -10.99
N LEU A 44 -0.39 -1.69 -10.75
CA LEU A 44 0.23 -2.91 -10.25
C LEU A 44 -0.40 -3.32 -8.91
N LEU A 45 -0.52 -2.39 -7.95
CA LEU A 45 -1.13 -2.68 -6.65
C LEU A 45 -2.59 -3.14 -6.76
N ARG A 46 -3.38 -2.51 -7.64
CA ARG A 46 -4.78 -2.90 -7.87
C ARG A 46 -4.92 -4.30 -8.47
N ILE A 47 -4.02 -4.68 -9.37
CA ILE A 47 -4.00 -6.03 -9.94
C ILE A 47 -3.72 -7.07 -8.85
N LEU A 48 -2.77 -6.82 -7.92
CA LEU A 48 -2.47 -7.72 -6.81
C LEU A 48 -3.70 -8.05 -5.96
N LEU A 49 -4.68 -7.14 -5.88
CA LEU A 49 -5.92 -7.28 -5.12
C LEU A 49 -7.12 -7.77 -5.95
N GLY A 50 -6.92 -8.02 -7.24
CA GLY A 50 -7.98 -8.36 -8.18
C GLY A 50 -9.02 -7.23 -8.34
N LEU A 51 -8.59 -5.97 -8.20
CA LEU A 51 -9.40 -4.79 -8.50
C LEU A 51 -9.38 -4.49 -10.00
N GLU A 52 -8.22 -4.69 -10.64
CA GLU A 52 -8.09 -4.71 -12.10
C GLU A 52 -8.06 -6.16 -12.60
N LYS A 53 -8.68 -6.36 -13.75
CA LYS A 53 -8.88 -7.67 -14.40
C LYS A 53 -8.31 -7.62 -15.81
N ASP A 54 -8.43 -8.72 -16.55
CA ASP A 54 -8.09 -8.80 -17.97
C ASP A 54 -6.60 -8.50 -18.28
N TYR A 55 -5.72 -8.76 -17.30
CA TYR A 55 -4.26 -8.73 -17.49
C TYR A 55 -3.76 -10.03 -18.14
N ARG A 56 -2.60 -9.96 -18.79
CA ARG A 56 -1.84 -11.12 -19.30
C ARG A 56 -0.76 -11.51 -18.30
N GLY A 57 -0.39 -12.77 -18.26
CA GLY A 57 0.59 -13.32 -17.33
C GLY A 57 -0.05 -13.99 -16.12
N VAL A 58 0.74 -14.28 -15.09
CA VAL A 58 0.29 -14.95 -13.85
C VAL A 58 0.64 -14.09 -12.65
N VAL A 59 -0.36 -13.87 -11.78
CA VAL A 59 -0.18 -13.12 -10.52
C VAL A 59 -0.67 -13.95 -9.36
N SER A 60 0.10 -14.00 -8.27
CA SER A 60 -0.30 -14.66 -7.02
C SER A 60 0.06 -13.82 -5.79
N VAL A 61 -0.81 -13.85 -4.79
CA VAL A 61 -0.68 -13.15 -3.50
C VAL A 61 -1.01 -14.12 -2.37
N GLY A 62 -0.12 -14.21 -1.37
CA GLY A 62 -0.29 -15.19 -0.29
C GLY A 62 -0.27 -16.65 -0.75
N GLY A 63 0.36 -16.94 -1.91
CA GLY A 63 0.33 -18.27 -2.54
C GLY A 63 -0.95 -18.56 -3.33
N MET A 64 -1.92 -17.66 -3.35
CA MET A 64 -3.18 -17.78 -4.11
C MET A 64 -3.08 -17.03 -5.43
N GLU A 65 -3.43 -17.67 -6.54
CA GLU A 65 -3.54 -17.01 -7.84
C GLU A 65 -4.65 -15.94 -7.82
N VAL A 66 -4.38 -14.77 -8.41
CA VAL A 66 -5.31 -13.64 -8.45
C VAL A 66 -6.37 -13.88 -9.53
N VAL A 67 -7.34 -14.73 -9.18
CA VAL A 67 -8.51 -15.09 -10.01
C VAL A 67 -9.79 -14.92 -9.18
N LYS A 68 -10.93 -14.71 -9.84
CA LYS A 68 -12.21 -14.34 -9.22
C LYS A 68 -12.58 -15.20 -8.00
N LYS A 69 -12.35 -16.52 -8.06
CA LYS A 69 -12.67 -17.44 -6.94
C LYS A 69 -11.84 -17.17 -5.68
N ASN A 70 -10.65 -16.59 -5.80
CA ASN A 70 -9.72 -16.35 -4.70
C ASN A 70 -9.77 -14.91 -4.16
N TYR A 71 -10.47 -13.97 -4.81
CA TYR A 71 -10.53 -12.56 -4.38
C TYR A 71 -10.90 -12.35 -2.91
N PRO A 72 -11.94 -13.04 -2.35
CA PRO A 72 -12.27 -12.85 -0.93
C PRO A 72 -11.11 -13.24 0.00
N ALA A 73 -10.46 -14.38 -0.28
CA ALA A 73 -9.34 -14.85 0.53
C ALA A 73 -8.11 -13.94 0.39
N ILE A 74 -7.80 -13.47 -0.83
CA ILE A 74 -6.70 -12.54 -1.07
C ILE A 74 -6.93 -11.22 -0.32
N ARG A 75 -8.14 -10.65 -0.39
CA ARG A 75 -8.47 -9.38 0.28
C ARG A 75 -8.54 -9.48 1.80
N LYS A 76 -8.74 -10.68 2.34
CA LYS A 76 -8.59 -10.94 3.77
C LYS A 76 -7.12 -11.03 4.18
N ALA A 77 -6.27 -11.65 3.35
CA ALA A 77 -4.84 -11.81 3.62
C ALA A 77 -4.01 -10.54 3.32
N ALA A 78 -4.50 -9.66 2.45
CA ALA A 78 -3.81 -8.44 2.03
C ALA A 78 -4.67 -7.20 2.27
N GLY A 79 -4.30 -6.42 3.28
CA GLY A 79 -4.90 -5.10 3.54
C GLY A 79 -4.42 -4.07 2.52
N TYR A 80 -5.29 -3.15 2.13
CA TYR A 80 -4.99 -2.10 1.15
C TYR A 80 -5.35 -0.72 1.67
N MET A 81 -4.42 0.21 1.50
CA MET A 81 -4.65 1.62 1.73
C MET A 81 -4.66 2.36 0.39
N PHE A 82 -5.78 3.01 0.07
CA PHE A 82 -5.93 3.82 -1.13
C PHE A 82 -5.14 5.13 -1.03
N GLN A 83 -4.70 5.63 -2.18
CA GLN A 83 -4.04 6.93 -2.29
C GLN A 83 -4.91 8.06 -1.71
N ASP A 84 -6.20 8.07 -2.08
CA ASP A 84 -7.17 9.01 -1.58
C ASP A 84 -8.00 8.42 -0.44
N SER A 85 -7.85 8.98 0.77
CA SER A 85 -8.56 8.54 1.95
C SER A 85 -10.08 8.72 1.85
N GLU A 86 -10.56 9.68 1.05
CA GLU A 86 -12.01 9.89 0.87
C GLU A 86 -12.68 8.77 0.07
N ASN A 87 -11.91 8.03 -0.71
CA ASN A 87 -12.40 6.83 -1.40
C ASN A 87 -12.45 5.58 -0.50
N GLN A 88 -11.89 5.65 0.71
CA GLN A 88 -11.82 4.54 1.65
C GLN A 88 -12.76 4.70 2.84
N LEU A 89 -12.96 5.93 3.33
CA LEU A 89 -13.77 6.23 4.51
C LEU A 89 -15.19 6.63 4.07
N PHE A 90 -16.18 5.91 4.59
CA PHE A 90 -17.59 6.13 4.22
C PHE A 90 -18.55 6.01 5.41
N MET A 91 -18.07 5.61 6.59
CA MET A 91 -18.84 5.54 7.80
C MET A 91 -18.85 6.90 8.55
N PRO A 92 -19.82 7.15 9.41
CA PRO A 92 -19.91 8.41 10.15
C PRO A 92 -18.70 8.71 11.03
N THR A 93 -18.11 7.69 11.68
CA THR A 93 -16.98 7.83 12.61
C THR A 93 -15.82 6.92 12.22
N ALA A 94 -14.62 7.23 12.73
CA ALA A 94 -13.44 6.38 12.51
C ALA A 94 -13.64 4.98 13.10
N ARG A 95 -14.25 4.87 14.29
CA ARG A 95 -14.55 3.59 14.91
C ARG A 95 -15.41 2.70 14.02
N GLU A 96 -16.47 3.27 13.42
CA GLU A 96 -17.36 2.54 12.53
C GLU A 96 -16.67 2.11 11.24
N ASP A 97 -15.82 2.97 10.63
CA ASP A 97 -15.03 2.58 9.46
C ASP A 97 -14.06 1.43 9.78
N VAL A 98 -13.37 1.50 10.92
CA VAL A 98 -12.38 0.47 11.32
C VAL A 98 -13.07 -0.86 11.63
N SER A 99 -14.25 -0.84 12.28
CA SER A 99 -15.00 -2.05 12.62
C SER A 99 -15.72 -2.70 11.43
N PHE A 100 -15.97 -1.95 10.37
CA PHE A 100 -16.83 -2.35 9.26
C PHE A 100 -16.44 -3.69 8.63
N ALA A 101 -15.17 -3.88 8.33
CA ALA A 101 -14.70 -5.13 7.70
C ALA A 101 -14.83 -6.33 8.64
N LEU A 102 -14.57 -6.15 9.93
CA LEU A 102 -14.70 -7.20 10.95
C LEU A 102 -16.14 -7.66 11.09
N ILE A 103 -17.09 -6.70 11.15
CA ILE A 103 -18.52 -6.99 11.20
C ILE A 103 -18.97 -7.79 9.95
N ASN A 104 -18.52 -7.35 8.77
CA ASN A 104 -18.86 -8.04 7.52
C ASN A 104 -18.24 -9.44 7.39
N TYR A 105 -17.14 -9.72 8.07
CA TYR A 105 -16.57 -11.06 8.17
C TYR A 105 -17.30 -11.96 9.18
N GLY A 106 -18.27 -11.41 9.92
CA GLY A 106 -19.11 -12.16 10.86
C GLY A 106 -18.42 -12.47 12.20
N TYR A 107 -17.43 -11.67 12.60
CA TYR A 107 -16.85 -11.77 13.94
C TYR A 107 -17.85 -11.29 15.01
N ASP A 108 -17.73 -11.84 16.24
CA ASP A 108 -18.55 -11.43 17.37
C ASP A 108 -18.21 -10.01 17.85
N GLU A 109 -19.14 -9.42 18.61
CA GLU A 109 -19.03 -8.02 19.06
C GLU A 109 -17.81 -7.76 19.94
N GLU A 110 -17.41 -8.71 20.78
CA GLU A 110 -16.26 -8.59 21.68
C GLU A 110 -14.97 -8.53 20.89
N TYR A 111 -14.78 -9.46 19.94
CA TYR A 111 -13.63 -9.47 19.03
C TYR A 111 -13.58 -8.22 18.15
N VAL A 112 -14.71 -7.77 17.61
CA VAL A 112 -14.79 -6.54 16.80
C VAL A 112 -14.36 -5.33 17.63
N ALA A 113 -14.85 -5.20 18.88
CA ALA A 113 -14.49 -4.08 19.75
C ALA A 113 -12.99 -4.09 20.10
N GLU A 114 -12.45 -5.26 20.45
CA GLU A 114 -11.03 -5.45 20.78
C GLU A 114 -10.15 -5.04 19.59
N LYS A 115 -10.34 -5.65 18.43
CA LYS A 115 -9.51 -5.41 17.23
C LYS A 115 -9.64 -3.99 16.68
N THR A 116 -10.81 -3.39 16.78
CA THR A 116 -11.02 -1.98 16.45
C THR A 116 -10.20 -1.07 17.35
N ASN A 117 -10.24 -1.28 18.67
CA ASN A 117 -9.47 -0.48 19.62
C ASN A 117 -7.95 -0.69 19.43
N GLU A 118 -7.49 -1.93 19.25
CA GLU A 118 -6.08 -2.24 18.98
C GLU A 118 -5.57 -1.51 17.72
N ALA A 119 -6.33 -1.56 16.63
CA ALA A 119 -5.97 -0.90 15.38
C ALA A 119 -5.90 0.64 15.53
N LEU A 120 -6.90 1.24 16.19
CA LEU A 120 -6.92 2.69 16.47
C LEU A 120 -5.78 3.10 17.40
N GLN A 121 -5.44 2.27 18.39
CA GLN A 121 -4.33 2.53 19.30
C GLN A 121 -2.98 2.42 18.59
N THR A 122 -2.81 1.43 17.70
CA THR A 122 -1.58 1.23 16.92
C THR A 122 -1.22 2.46 16.09
N VAL A 123 -2.21 3.15 15.55
CA VAL A 123 -1.99 4.39 14.77
C VAL A 123 -2.13 5.66 15.61
N GLY A 124 -2.36 5.55 16.93
CA GLY A 124 -2.37 6.67 17.87
C GLY A 124 -3.57 7.60 17.77
N ILE A 125 -4.76 7.11 17.35
CA ILE A 125 -5.98 7.92 17.17
C ILE A 125 -7.19 7.41 17.97
N LEU A 126 -6.96 6.60 18.99
CA LEU A 126 -8.05 6.04 19.81
C LEU A 126 -8.89 7.12 20.50
N ASP A 127 -8.27 8.23 20.90
CA ASP A 127 -8.91 9.38 21.54
C ASP A 127 -9.88 10.14 20.63
N ILE A 128 -9.71 10.03 19.32
CA ILE A 128 -10.58 10.65 18.33
C ILE A 128 -11.43 9.63 17.55
N ALA A 129 -11.50 8.38 18.02
CA ALA A 129 -12.20 7.29 17.35
C ALA A 129 -13.68 7.61 17.02
N ASP A 130 -14.35 8.32 17.90
CA ASP A 130 -15.76 8.68 17.76
C ASP A 130 -15.99 10.07 17.12
N LYS A 131 -14.89 10.71 16.65
CA LYS A 131 -14.95 11.95 15.88
C LYS A 131 -15.56 11.67 14.51
N PRO A 132 -16.51 12.53 14.04
CA PRO A 132 -17.03 12.40 12.69
C PRO A 132 -15.94 12.54 11.62
N THR A 133 -15.90 11.60 10.66
CA THR A 133 -14.85 11.53 9.62
C THR A 133 -14.74 12.81 8.78
N TRP A 134 -15.88 13.51 8.52
CA TRP A 134 -15.88 14.79 7.79
C TRP A 134 -15.31 15.98 8.58
N LYS A 135 -15.09 15.83 9.90
CA LYS A 135 -14.42 16.84 10.75
C LYS A 135 -12.93 16.53 10.96
N MET A 136 -12.44 15.42 10.41
CA MET A 136 -11.05 15.02 10.53
C MET A 136 -10.17 15.78 9.54
N SER A 137 -8.93 16.08 9.96
CA SER A 137 -7.87 16.56 9.06
C SER A 137 -7.48 15.47 8.06
N GLY A 138 -6.79 15.83 6.98
CA GLY A 138 -6.27 14.87 6.01
C GLY A 138 -5.34 13.84 6.65
N GLY A 139 -4.50 14.27 7.60
CA GLY A 139 -3.62 13.38 8.36
C GLY A 139 -4.38 12.39 9.23
N GLU A 140 -5.38 12.87 10.01
CA GLU A 140 -6.23 12.00 10.82
C GLU A 140 -6.96 10.96 9.94
N LYS A 141 -7.53 11.36 8.79
CA LYS A 141 -8.15 10.45 7.83
C LYS A 141 -7.17 9.37 7.33
N LYS A 142 -5.93 9.74 7.03
CA LYS A 142 -4.89 8.77 6.62
C LYS A 142 -4.61 7.74 7.71
N LEU A 143 -4.48 8.16 8.96
CA LEU A 143 -4.31 7.25 10.09
C LEU A 143 -5.52 6.33 10.26
N VAL A 144 -6.76 6.83 10.08
CA VAL A 144 -7.96 5.98 10.06
C VAL A 144 -7.87 4.92 8.94
N CYS A 145 -7.45 5.30 7.72
CA CYS A 145 -7.29 4.33 6.62
C CYS A 145 -6.30 3.21 6.95
N ILE A 146 -5.22 3.53 7.68
CA ILE A 146 -4.26 2.52 8.15
C ILE A 146 -4.92 1.64 9.22
N ALA A 147 -5.65 2.22 10.18
CA ALA A 147 -6.37 1.43 11.18
C ALA A 147 -7.39 0.48 10.54
N VAL A 148 -8.16 0.95 9.54
CA VAL A 148 -9.08 0.11 8.73
C VAL A 148 -8.33 -1.06 8.10
N MET A 149 -7.16 -0.80 7.52
CA MET A 149 -6.34 -1.85 6.90
C MET A 149 -5.81 -2.85 7.95
N LEU A 150 -5.37 -2.37 9.12
CA LEU A 150 -4.75 -3.20 10.15
C LEU A 150 -5.75 -4.01 10.97
N ALA A 151 -7.00 -3.53 11.14
CA ALA A 151 -8.01 -4.18 11.99
C ALA A 151 -8.28 -5.63 11.63
N THR A 152 -8.18 -6.00 10.36
CA THR A 152 -8.36 -7.38 9.89
C THR A 152 -7.11 -8.25 10.02
N GLU A 153 -6.05 -7.75 10.66
CA GLU A 153 -4.78 -8.43 10.88
C GLU A 153 -4.18 -9.08 9.60
N PRO A 154 -4.09 -8.35 8.47
CA PRO A 154 -3.61 -8.91 7.24
C PRO A 154 -2.14 -9.35 7.36
N GLU A 155 -1.75 -10.41 6.64
CA GLU A 155 -0.34 -10.85 6.53
C GLU A 155 0.49 -9.91 5.63
N ILE A 156 -0.19 -9.24 4.71
CA ILE A 156 0.41 -8.37 3.71
C ILE A 156 -0.27 -7.01 3.81
N VAL A 157 0.51 -5.93 3.86
CA VAL A 157 0.01 -4.56 3.76
C VAL A 157 0.45 -3.93 2.44
N ILE A 158 -0.49 -3.35 1.72
CA ILE A 158 -0.26 -2.70 0.44
C ILE A 158 -0.72 -1.25 0.59
N MET A 159 0.20 -0.30 0.40
CA MET A 159 -0.07 1.12 0.58
C MET A 159 0.23 1.90 -0.70
N ASP A 160 -0.72 2.70 -1.14
CA ASP A 160 -0.58 3.57 -2.32
C ASP A 160 -0.45 5.03 -1.89
N GLU A 161 0.75 5.61 -2.05
CA GLU A 161 1.11 6.99 -1.69
C GLU A 161 0.70 7.36 -0.24
N PRO A 162 1.13 6.61 0.78
CA PRO A 162 0.62 6.77 2.14
C PRO A 162 0.96 8.13 2.77
N THR A 163 2.08 8.75 2.42
CA THR A 163 2.53 10.06 2.96
C THR A 163 1.97 11.26 2.20
N ASN A 164 1.25 11.04 1.10
CA ASN A 164 0.73 12.14 0.30
C ASN A 164 -0.21 13.04 1.11
N SER A 165 0.00 14.35 1.03
CA SER A 165 -0.79 15.39 1.73
C SER A 165 -0.68 15.37 3.26
N LEU A 166 0.33 14.69 3.84
CA LEU A 166 0.62 14.75 5.26
C LEU A 166 1.55 15.93 5.58
N ASP A 167 1.31 16.58 6.73
CA ASP A 167 2.29 17.45 7.34
C ASP A 167 3.49 16.65 7.89
N PRO A 168 4.62 17.29 8.21
CA PRO A 168 5.82 16.58 8.66
C PRO A 168 5.63 15.75 9.92
N TYR A 169 4.78 16.17 10.85
CA TYR A 169 4.53 15.44 12.10
C TYR A 169 3.78 14.13 11.82
N ASN A 170 2.65 14.21 11.11
CA ASN A 170 1.85 13.05 10.73
C ASN A 170 2.62 12.09 9.80
N ARG A 171 3.47 12.64 8.91
CA ARG A 171 4.37 11.83 8.08
C ARG A 171 5.33 10.98 8.94
N ASN A 172 5.98 11.58 9.93
CA ASN A 172 6.89 10.84 10.82
C ASN A 172 6.15 9.79 11.64
N GLN A 173 4.99 10.12 12.19
CA GLN A 173 4.14 9.16 12.93
C GLN A 173 3.75 7.96 12.05
N LEU A 174 3.41 8.21 10.78
CA LEU A 174 3.13 7.15 9.81
C LEU A 174 4.36 6.28 9.56
N ILE A 175 5.55 6.85 9.36
CA ILE A 175 6.79 6.11 9.16
C ILE A 175 7.10 5.22 10.37
N GLU A 176 6.97 5.75 11.58
CA GLU A 176 7.13 4.97 12.82
C GLU A 176 6.12 3.81 12.89
N THR A 177 4.85 4.08 12.56
CA THR A 177 3.82 3.04 12.49
C THR A 177 4.20 1.94 11.49
N ILE A 178 4.58 2.31 10.26
CA ILE A 178 5.00 1.34 9.23
C ILE A 178 6.20 0.52 9.72
N ASN A 179 7.19 1.16 10.36
CA ASN A 179 8.38 0.48 10.86
C ASN A 179 8.10 -0.47 12.03
N SER A 180 7.04 -0.22 12.79
CA SER A 180 6.60 -1.12 13.88
C SER A 180 5.87 -2.38 13.37
N LEU A 181 5.43 -2.41 12.12
CA LEU A 181 4.70 -3.54 11.56
C LEU A 181 5.64 -4.70 11.22
N ASP A 182 5.42 -5.86 11.83
CA ASP A 182 6.09 -7.13 11.45
C ASP A 182 5.28 -7.85 10.37
N LYS A 183 5.22 -7.25 9.18
CA LYS A 183 4.39 -7.73 8.06
C LYS A 183 5.14 -7.59 6.72
N THR A 184 4.72 -8.36 5.74
CA THR A 184 5.11 -8.09 4.35
C THR A 184 4.48 -6.78 3.91
N ALA A 185 5.29 -5.83 3.44
CA ALA A 185 4.78 -4.53 3.01
C ALA A 185 5.15 -4.22 1.55
N ILE A 186 4.19 -3.68 0.81
CA ILE A 186 4.41 -3.09 -0.51
C ILE A 186 3.94 -1.64 -0.43
N ILE A 187 4.84 -0.72 -0.71
CA ILE A 187 4.56 0.71 -0.60
C ILE A 187 4.87 1.37 -1.94
N ALA A 188 3.84 1.78 -2.67
CA ALA A 188 4.02 2.63 -3.83
C ALA A 188 4.15 4.08 -3.38
N SER A 189 5.24 4.75 -3.75
CA SER A 189 5.44 6.14 -3.38
C SER A 189 6.39 6.90 -4.30
N HIS A 190 6.19 8.21 -4.36
CA HIS A 190 7.15 9.18 -4.89
C HIS A 190 7.95 9.89 -3.78
N ASP A 191 7.59 9.68 -2.50
CA ASP A 191 8.36 10.12 -1.33
C ASP A 191 9.54 9.14 -1.10
N LEU A 192 10.67 9.44 -1.76
CA LEU A 192 11.83 8.55 -1.75
C LEU A 192 12.53 8.50 -0.38
N ASP A 193 12.43 9.57 0.42
CA ASP A 193 12.94 9.57 1.80
C ASP A 193 12.15 8.58 2.65
N MET A 194 10.82 8.56 2.53
CA MET A 194 9.98 7.59 3.24
C MET A 194 10.29 6.14 2.82
N VAL A 195 10.50 5.90 1.51
CA VAL A 195 10.89 4.57 1.02
C VAL A 195 12.25 4.15 1.58
N LEU A 196 13.21 5.08 1.66
CA LEU A 196 14.53 4.82 2.24
C LEU A 196 14.45 4.48 3.74
N ASP A 197 13.52 5.14 4.46
CA ASP A 197 13.33 4.96 5.90
C ASP A 197 12.53 3.68 6.26
N THR A 198 11.73 3.14 5.32
CA THR A 198 10.77 2.06 5.62
C THR A 198 10.99 0.76 4.85
N CYS A 199 11.70 0.80 3.73
CA CYS A 199 11.84 -0.35 2.83
C CYS A 199 13.27 -0.84 2.73
N ASP A 200 13.44 -2.17 2.72
CA ASP A 200 14.74 -2.81 2.52
C ASP A 200 15.13 -2.89 1.04
N ARG A 201 14.13 -2.92 0.17
CA ARG A 201 14.25 -3.09 -1.28
C ARG A 201 13.40 -2.06 -2.01
N ALA A 202 13.90 -1.56 -3.12
CA ALA A 202 13.17 -0.71 -4.04
C ALA A 202 13.07 -1.35 -5.43
N VAL A 203 11.91 -1.17 -6.06
CA VAL A 203 11.64 -1.56 -7.45
C VAL A 203 11.28 -0.29 -8.21
N LEU A 204 12.14 0.11 -9.13
CA LEU A 204 11.90 1.29 -9.96
C LEU A 204 11.09 0.89 -11.20
N LEU A 205 9.88 1.44 -11.25
CA LEU A 205 8.95 1.28 -12.36
C LEU A 205 9.02 2.51 -13.27
N SER A 206 9.25 2.30 -14.55
CA SER A 206 9.30 3.39 -15.55
C SER A 206 8.65 2.94 -16.84
N ASN A 207 7.71 3.74 -17.36
CA ASN A 207 6.95 3.44 -18.58
C ASN A 207 6.32 2.03 -18.60
N GLY A 208 5.86 1.58 -17.45
CA GLY A 208 5.23 0.26 -17.29
C GLY A 208 6.19 -0.93 -17.18
N GLU A 209 7.50 -0.71 -17.10
CA GLU A 209 8.52 -1.74 -16.97
C GLU A 209 9.33 -1.59 -15.68
N ILE A 210 9.81 -2.71 -15.12
CA ILE A 210 10.79 -2.69 -14.03
C ILE A 210 12.16 -2.42 -14.65
N VAL A 211 12.74 -1.27 -14.31
CA VAL A 211 14.05 -0.84 -14.83
C VAL A 211 15.18 -1.01 -13.83
N ALA A 212 14.86 -1.12 -12.54
CA ALA A 212 15.80 -1.49 -11.48
C ALA A 212 15.07 -2.21 -10.35
N ASP A 213 15.74 -3.13 -9.68
CA ASP A 213 15.24 -3.94 -8.58
C ASP A 213 16.42 -4.36 -7.69
N GLY A 214 16.46 -3.88 -6.46
CA GLY A 214 17.58 -4.12 -5.56
C GLY A 214 17.43 -3.46 -4.20
N SER A 215 18.52 -3.36 -3.44
CA SER A 215 18.54 -2.64 -2.15
C SER A 215 17.96 -1.24 -2.32
N ALA A 216 17.07 -0.82 -1.39
CA ALA A 216 16.49 0.51 -1.42
C ALA A 216 17.60 1.58 -1.40
N ARG A 217 18.62 1.38 -0.57
CA ARG A 217 19.75 2.32 -0.45
C ARG A 217 20.51 2.46 -1.76
N ASP A 218 20.86 1.34 -2.42
CA ASP A 218 21.65 1.38 -3.66
C ASP A 218 20.90 2.09 -4.78
N ILE A 219 19.60 1.78 -4.95
CA ILE A 219 18.76 2.40 -5.99
C ILE A 219 18.50 3.88 -5.69
N LEU A 220 18.20 4.23 -4.43
CA LEU A 220 17.82 5.59 -4.07
C LEU A 220 19.02 6.55 -3.94
N THR A 221 20.24 6.04 -3.92
CA THR A 221 21.47 6.87 -3.97
C THR A 221 22.11 6.94 -5.37
N ASP A 222 21.62 6.17 -6.34
CA ASP A 222 22.07 6.24 -7.73
C ASP A 222 21.41 7.44 -8.46
N LYS A 223 22.10 8.57 -8.42
CA LYS A 223 21.63 9.82 -9.05
C LYS A 223 21.35 9.67 -10.55
N GLU A 224 22.27 9.00 -11.28
CA GLU A 224 22.15 8.87 -12.74
C GLU A 224 20.93 8.01 -13.12
N LEU A 225 20.70 6.92 -12.39
CA LEU A 225 19.54 6.07 -12.56
C LEU A 225 18.24 6.86 -12.32
N LEU A 226 18.15 7.56 -11.20
CA LEU A 226 16.95 8.31 -10.83
C LEU A 226 16.63 9.42 -11.84
N GLU A 227 17.63 10.27 -12.21
CA GLU A 227 17.45 11.36 -13.17
C GLU A 227 17.02 10.85 -14.56
N ARG A 228 17.60 9.73 -15.03
CA ARG A 228 17.21 9.08 -16.29
C ARG A 228 15.72 8.71 -16.31
N HIS A 229 15.16 8.37 -15.16
CA HIS A 229 13.76 7.99 -14.99
C HIS A 229 12.88 9.09 -14.37
N ARG A 230 13.32 10.36 -14.47
CA ARG A 230 12.59 11.56 -14.02
C ARG A 230 12.32 11.60 -12.52
N LEU A 231 13.19 11.00 -11.73
CA LEU A 231 13.21 11.10 -10.27
C LEU A 231 14.43 11.92 -9.82
N LEU A 232 14.34 12.48 -8.62
CA LEU A 232 15.44 13.17 -7.98
C LEU A 232 15.93 12.34 -6.79
N LEU A 233 17.18 12.56 -6.36
CA LEU A 233 17.65 11.98 -5.10
C LEU A 233 16.72 12.31 -3.93
N PRO A 234 16.56 11.40 -2.95
CA PRO A 234 15.98 11.73 -1.65
C PRO A 234 16.61 13.00 -1.08
N LEU A 235 15.85 13.81 -0.36
CA LEU A 235 16.38 15.04 0.24
C LEU A 235 17.51 14.75 1.23
N SER A 236 17.41 13.64 1.95
CA SER A 236 18.44 13.14 2.88
C SER A 236 19.76 12.71 2.21
N CYS A 237 19.76 12.52 0.88
CA CYS A 237 20.93 12.07 0.10
C CYS A 237 21.52 13.17 -0.81
N ARG A 238 21.07 14.40 -0.70
CA ARG A 238 21.53 15.53 -1.50
C ARG A 238 22.75 16.24 -0.92
#